data_9b51736c51794194a03a27c8d6fa0906
#
_entry.id   9b51736c51794194a03a27c8d6fa0906
#
_cell.length_a   1.000
_cell.length_b   1.000
_cell.length_c   1.000
_cell.angle_alpha   90.00
_cell.angle_beta   90.00
_cell.angle_gamma   90.00
#
_symmetry.space_group_name_H-M   'P 1'
#
loop_
_entity.id
_entity.type
_entity.pdbx_description
1 polymer ?
#
loop_
_entity_poly.entity_id
_entity_poly.type
_entity_poly.pdbx_seq_one_letter_code
_entity_poly.pdbx_strand_id
1 'polypeptide(L)'
;AVRDLEHYGMFESMTGPYFTDFARGDADAARHVIDFYGGPGTLDSMPPKVRSYIVATTAVNVRDWSSGTPFEPSEAILQSIDVPTTVVRGGNSHPGMRRIAELLHASIPGAQLVTIEGGSHFLPSSHPAEIAALVRQHVDGTPAA
;
A
#
# COMPACT_ATOMS: atom_id res chain seq x y z
N ALA A 1 -9.90 2.82 17.04
CA ALA A 1 -9.19 2.23 15.91
C ALA A 1 -9.22 0.72 16.06
N VAL A 2 -9.73 0.02 15.09
CA VAL A 2 -9.69 -1.44 15.09
C VAL A 2 -8.27 -1.83 14.68
N ARG A 3 -7.35 -1.95 15.65
CA ARG A 3 -6.08 -2.62 15.41
C ARG A 3 -6.36 -4.10 15.21
N ASP A 4 -6.25 -4.55 14.00
CA ASP A 4 -6.16 -5.96 13.69
C ASP A 4 -4.74 -6.42 14.07
N LEU A 5 -4.59 -6.95 15.29
CA LEU A 5 -3.29 -7.27 15.88
C LEU A 5 -2.49 -8.30 15.05
N GLU A 6 -3.17 -9.22 14.40
CA GLU A 6 -2.53 -10.23 13.55
C GLU A 6 -1.83 -9.56 12.35
N HIS A 7 -2.57 -8.72 11.62
CA HIS A 7 -2.03 -8.05 10.44
C HIS A 7 -1.07 -6.92 10.81
N TYR A 8 -1.24 -6.28 11.96
CA TYR A 8 -0.29 -5.28 12.45
C TYR A 8 1.10 -5.87 12.69
N GLY A 9 1.20 -7.06 13.29
CA GLY A 9 2.47 -7.77 13.48
C GLY A 9 3.22 -8.05 12.18
N MET A 10 2.52 -8.21 11.05
CA MET A 10 3.16 -8.36 9.75
C MET A 10 3.92 -7.08 9.33
N PHE A 11 3.36 -5.90 9.60
CA PHE A 11 4.05 -4.63 9.32
C PHE A 11 5.25 -4.42 10.26
N GLU A 12 5.13 -4.74 11.53
CA GLU A 12 6.25 -4.64 12.47
C GLU A 12 7.41 -5.56 12.09
N SER A 13 7.11 -6.78 11.62
CA SER A 13 8.13 -7.73 11.16
C SER A 13 8.90 -7.24 9.93
N MET A 14 8.32 -6.36 9.13
CA MET A 14 8.97 -5.72 7.99
C MET A 14 9.69 -4.43 8.41
N THR A 15 9.03 -3.55 9.17
CA THR A 15 9.58 -2.23 9.50
C THR A 15 10.77 -2.29 10.44
N GLY A 16 10.80 -3.24 11.38
CA GLY A 16 11.91 -3.42 12.32
C GLY A 16 13.24 -3.66 11.61
N PRO A 17 13.37 -4.71 10.79
CA PRO A 17 14.56 -4.93 9.95
C PRO A 17 14.86 -3.76 9.02
N TYR A 18 13.86 -3.18 8.38
CA TYR A 18 14.02 -2.06 7.46
C TYR A 18 14.74 -0.86 8.11
N PHE A 19 14.26 -0.42 9.27
CA PHE A 19 14.89 0.69 9.99
C PHE A 19 16.27 0.34 10.53
N THR A 20 16.43 -0.91 11.00
CA THR A 20 17.72 -1.37 11.54
C THR A 20 18.80 -1.41 10.48
N ASP A 21 18.50 -1.97 9.31
CA ASP A 21 19.46 -2.12 8.22
C ASP A 21 19.76 -0.77 7.57
N PHE A 22 18.75 0.09 7.42
CA PHE A 22 18.97 1.48 6.98
C PHE A 22 19.92 2.23 7.95
N ALA A 23 19.71 2.12 9.26
CA ALA A 23 20.55 2.79 10.25
C ALA A 23 22.01 2.27 10.25
N ARG A 24 22.23 1.04 9.80
CA ARG A 24 23.57 0.45 9.60
C ARG A 24 24.21 0.84 8.27
N GLY A 25 23.51 1.57 7.41
CA GLY A 25 23.97 1.97 6.09
C GLY A 25 23.87 0.88 5.03
N ASP A 26 23.02 -0.12 5.23
CA ASP A 26 22.77 -1.16 4.24
C ASP A 26 22.09 -0.56 3.01
N ALA A 27 22.74 -0.64 1.86
CA ALA A 27 22.21 -0.13 0.59
C ALA A 27 20.95 -0.91 0.13
N ASP A 28 20.76 -2.14 0.57
CA ASP A 28 19.63 -2.99 0.21
C ASP A 28 18.47 -2.93 1.23
N ALA A 29 18.53 -2.05 2.23
CA ALA A 29 17.48 -1.92 3.25
C ALA A 29 16.07 -1.76 2.62
N ALA A 30 15.94 -1.06 1.49
CA ALA A 30 14.68 -0.89 0.77
C ALA A 30 14.02 -2.22 0.35
N ARG A 31 14.79 -3.32 0.28
CA ARG A 31 14.28 -4.66 -0.05
C ARG A 31 13.15 -5.09 0.89
N HIS A 32 13.29 -4.79 2.18
CA HIS A 32 12.27 -5.16 3.17
C HIS A 32 10.88 -4.62 2.79
N VAL A 33 10.81 -3.37 2.36
CA VAL A 33 9.55 -2.72 1.97
C VAL A 33 9.07 -3.20 0.60
N ILE A 34 9.96 -3.22 -0.38
CA ILE A 34 9.60 -3.54 -1.77
C ILE A 34 9.14 -5.00 -1.89
N ASP A 35 9.87 -5.93 -1.27
CA ASP A 35 9.52 -7.35 -1.32
C ASP A 35 8.31 -7.67 -0.42
N PHE A 36 8.09 -6.91 0.65
CA PHE A 36 6.86 -7.02 1.44
C PHE A 36 5.61 -6.69 0.59
N TYR A 37 5.66 -5.64 -0.19
CA TYR A 37 4.53 -5.20 -1.00
C TYR A 37 4.36 -5.96 -2.31
N GLY A 38 5.45 -6.32 -2.96
CA GLY A 38 5.44 -6.94 -4.29
C GLY A 38 5.61 -8.47 -4.28
N GLY A 39 6.05 -9.03 -3.15
CA GLY A 39 6.48 -10.41 -3.00
C GLY A 39 8.00 -10.56 -3.07
N PRO A 40 8.55 -11.69 -2.57
CA PRO A 40 9.99 -11.93 -2.55
C PRO A 40 10.65 -11.77 -3.92
N GLY A 41 11.79 -11.08 -3.98
CA GLY A 41 12.57 -10.85 -5.20
C GLY A 41 12.05 -9.71 -6.09
N THR A 42 11.02 -8.98 -5.65
CA THR A 42 10.47 -7.86 -6.44
C THR A 42 11.52 -6.79 -6.69
N LEU A 43 12.32 -6.41 -5.69
CA LEU A 43 13.36 -5.40 -5.89
C LEU A 43 14.39 -5.84 -6.94
N ASP A 44 14.79 -7.12 -6.96
CA ASP A 44 15.76 -7.65 -7.91
C ASP A 44 15.21 -7.72 -9.34
N SER A 45 13.91 -7.94 -9.49
CA SER A 45 13.24 -8.00 -10.79
C SER A 45 13.01 -6.63 -11.44
N MET A 46 13.18 -5.55 -10.68
CA MET A 46 12.98 -4.19 -11.19
C MET A 46 14.07 -3.76 -12.17
N PRO A 47 13.72 -2.93 -13.18
CA PRO A 47 14.72 -2.34 -14.06
C PRO A 47 15.83 -1.63 -13.27
N PRO A 48 17.12 -1.72 -13.68
CA PRO A 48 18.24 -1.18 -12.91
C PRO A 48 18.09 0.30 -12.53
N LYS A 49 17.52 1.12 -13.43
CA LYS A 49 17.26 2.54 -13.16
C LYS A 49 16.24 2.75 -12.03
N VAL A 50 15.21 1.92 -12.00
CA VAL A 50 14.16 1.99 -10.95
C VAL A 50 14.76 1.54 -9.61
N ARG A 51 15.49 0.42 -9.60
CA ARG A 51 16.19 -0.06 -8.40
C ARG A 51 17.14 0.99 -7.85
N SER A 52 17.97 1.59 -8.69
CA SER A 52 18.91 2.66 -8.28
C SER A 52 18.18 3.87 -7.68
N TYR A 53 17.06 4.26 -8.26
CA TYR A 53 16.23 5.34 -7.72
C TYR A 53 15.66 5.00 -6.34
N ILE A 54 15.11 3.81 -6.16
CA ILE A 54 14.58 3.33 -4.88
C ILE A 54 15.66 3.37 -3.80
N VAL A 55 16.85 2.80 -4.09
CA VAL A 55 17.98 2.80 -3.16
C VAL A 55 18.40 4.24 -2.81
N ALA A 56 18.52 5.12 -3.79
CA ALA A 56 18.91 6.52 -3.58
C ALA A 56 17.88 7.31 -2.75
N THR A 57 16.61 6.94 -2.80
CA THR A 57 15.51 7.63 -2.10
C THR A 57 15.07 6.93 -0.81
N THR A 58 15.74 5.87 -0.39
CA THR A 58 15.40 5.11 0.84
C THR A 58 15.32 6.01 2.07
N ALA A 59 16.23 6.99 2.21
CA ALA A 59 16.20 7.93 3.33
C ALA A 59 14.91 8.78 3.39
N VAL A 60 14.31 9.11 2.26
CA VAL A 60 13.02 9.80 2.19
C VAL A 60 11.91 8.86 2.66
N ASN A 61 11.88 7.64 2.13
CA ASN A 61 10.88 6.64 2.49
C ASN A 61 10.93 6.28 3.98
N VAL A 62 12.13 6.18 4.59
CA VAL A 62 12.28 5.99 6.04
C VAL A 62 11.60 7.11 6.84
N ARG A 63 11.73 8.37 6.40
CA ARG A 63 11.06 9.51 7.06
C ARG A 63 9.55 9.44 6.89
N ASP A 64 9.07 9.07 5.70
CA ASP A 64 7.64 8.90 5.43
C ASP A 64 7.04 7.84 6.37
N TRP A 65 7.69 6.69 6.49
CA TRP A 65 7.29 5.65 7.43
C TRP A 65 7.30 6.13 8.89
N SER A 66 8.36 6.83 9.31
CA SER A 66 8.50 7.33 10.69
C SER A 66 7.42 8.36 11.03
N SER A 67 6.98 9.17 10.05
CA SER A 67 5.92 10.16 10.25
C SER A 67 4.52 9.58 10.14
N GLY A 68 4.32 8.57 9.28
CA GLY A 68 3.02 7.96 9.04
C GLY A 68 2.63 6.91 10.07
N THR A 69 3.60 6.16 10.62
CA THR A 69 3.33 5.07 11.57
C THR A 69 2.54 5.50 12.83
N PRO A 70 2.76 6.69 13.42
CA PRO A 70 1.97 7.14 14.55
C PRO A 70 0.54 7.59 14.21
N PHE A 71 0.23 7.77 12.92
CA PHE A 71 -1.09 8.24 12.51
C PHE A 71 -2.10 7.09 12.52
N GLU A 72 -3.09 7.20 13.39
CA GLU A 72 -4.21 6.26 13.48
C GLU A 72 -5.52 7.01 13.22
N PRO A 73 -6.13 6.90 12.03
CA PRO A 73 -7.43 7.48 11.79
C PRO A 73 -8.46 6.81 12.71
N SER A 74 -9.21 7.63 13.46
CA SER A 74 -10.31 7.10 14.26
C SER A 74 -11.45 6.63 13.35
N GLU A 75 -12.26 5.72 13.84
CA GLU A 75 -13.47 5.28 13.13
C GLU A 75 -14.38 6.48 12.79
N ALA A 76 -14.50 7.45 13.68
CA ALA A 76 -15.29 8.66 13.45
C ALA A 76 -14.75 9.49 12.27
N ILE A 77 -13.44 9.55 12.06
CA ILE A 77 -12.84 10.22 10.89
C ILE A 77 -13.23 9.47 9.62
N LEU A 78 -13.13 8.16 9.59
CA LEU A 78 -13.49 7.36 8.41
C LEU A 78 -14.98 7.46 8.12
N GLN A 79 -15.84 7.43 9.13
CA GLN A 79 -17.29 7.59 9.01
C GLN A 79 -17.72 9.00 8.58
N SER A 80 -16.88 10.02 8.77
CA SER A 80 -17.16 11.39 8.32
C SER A 80 -16.83 11.65 6.86
N ILE A 81 -16.28 10.69 6.14
CA ILE A 81 -16.02 10.80 4.70
C ILE A 81 -17.35 10.67 3.97
N ASP A 82 -17.82 11.76 3.38
CA ASP A 82 -19.12 11.89 2.71
C ASP A 82 -18.99 12.00 1.18
N VAL A 83 -17.77 11.95 0.66
CA VAL A 83 -17.50 11.98 -0.78
C VAL A 83 -17.48 10.57 -1.38
N PRO A 84 -17.86 10.43 -2.68
CA PRO A 84 -17.73 9.14 -3.37
C PRO A 84 -16.32 8.57 -3.20
N THR A 85 -16.22 7.33 -2.73
CA THR A 85 -14.94 6.69 -2.44
C THR A 85 -14.86 5.32 -3.10
N THR A 86 -13.76 5.07 -3.81
CA THR A 86 -13.45 3.74 -4.35
C THR A 86 -12.12 3.27 -3.78
N VAL A 87 -12.16 2.19 -3.02
CA VAL A 87 -10.98 1.49 -2.50
C VAL A 87 -10.56 0.44 -3.53
N VAL A 88 -9.32 0.50 -3.98
CA VAL A 88 -8.80 -0.46 -4.98
C VAL A 88 -7.67 -1.27 -4.37
N ARG A 89 -7.70 -2.59 -4.58
CA ARG A 89 -6.63 -3.49 -4.14
C ARG A 89 -6.22 -4.47 -5.23
N GLY A 90 -5.00 -4.98 -5.15
CA GLY A 90 -4.58 -6.12 -5.96
C GLY A 90 -4.96 -7.44 -5.30
N GLY A 91 -5.39 -8.42 -6.10
CA GLY A 91 -5.73 -9.77 -5.63
C GLY A 91 -4.52 -10.49 -5.01
N ASN A 92 -3.30 -10.22 -5.53
CA ASN A 92 -2.03 -10.75 -5.03
C ASN A 92 -1.31 -9.80 -4.06
N SER A 93 -1.96 -8.72 -3.59
CA SER A 93 -1.36 -7.87 -2.56
C SER A 93 -1.13 -8.64 -1.26
N HIS A 94 -0.12 -8.19 -0.50
CA HIS A 94 0.15 -8.76 0.83
C HIS A 94 -1.13 -8.81 1.69
N PRO A 95 -1.36 -9.89 2.47
CA PRO A 95 -2.59 -10.05 3.27
C PRO A 95 -2.91 -8.84 4.15
N GLY A 96 -1.90 -8.21 4.78
CA GLY A 96 -2.09 -6.99 5.57
C GLY A 96 -2.67 -5.83 4.75
N MET A 97 -2.23 -5.65 3.49
CA MET A 97 -2.75 -4.60 2.61
C MET A 97 -4.18 -4.90 2.16
N ARG A 98 -4.49 -6.16 1.88
CA ARG A 98 -5.86 -6.57 1.55
C ARG A 98 -6.80 -6.32 2.73
N ARG A 99 -6.34 -6.61 3.95
CA ARG A 99 -7.09 -6.36 5.18
C ARG A 99 -7.34 -4.86 5.42
N ILE A 100 -6.35 -4.01 5.19
CA ILE A 100 -6.54 -2.54 5.26
C ILE A 100 -7.62 -2.09 4.27
N ALA A 101 -7.59 -2.57 3.03
CA ALA A 101 -8.61 -2.23 2.03
C ALA A 101 -10.02 -2.65 2.47
N GLU A 102 -10.17 -3.84 3.08
CA GLU A 102 -11.45 -4.31 3.63
C GLU A 102 -11.95 -3.43 4.77
N LEU A 103 -11.05 -3.06 5.69
CA LEU A 103 -11.39 -2.18 6.81
C LEU A 103 -11.81 -0.77 6.34
N LEU A 104 -11.09 -0.20 5.38
CA LEU A 104 -11.46 1.09 4.79
C LEU A 104 -12.83 1.02 4.11
N HIS A 105 -13.06 0.00 3.29
CA HIS A 105 -14.36 -0.22 2.65
C HIS A 105 -15.50 -0.37 3.67
N ALA A 106 -15.28 -1.11 4.76
CA ALA A 106 -16.28 -1.31 5.79
C ALA A 106 -16.55 -0.06 6.65
N SER A 107 -15.54 0.82 6.82
CA SER A 107 -15.62 1.97 7.70
C SER A 107 -16.07 3.26 7.00
N ILE A 108 -15.86 3.39 5.69
CA ILE A 108 -16.23 4.59 4.91
C ILE A 108 -17.64 4.39 4.34
N PRO A 109 -18.63 5.23 4.70
CA PRO A 109 -20.00 5.09 4.21
C PRO A 109 -20.08 5.16 2.67
N GLY A 110 -20.73 4.18 2.07
CA GLY A 110 -20.91 4.15 0.61
C GLY A 110 -19.66 3.87 -0.22
N ALA A 111 -18.52 3.56 0.41
CA ALA A 111 -17.32 3.20 -0.32
C ALA A 111 -17.53 1.92 -1.16
N GLN A 112 -16.90 1.88 -2.33
CA GLN A 112 -16.83 0.69 -3.18
C GLN A 112 -15.48 0.01 -2.99
N LEU A 113 -15.44 -1.33 -3.05
CA LEU A 113 -14.20 -2.10 -3.04
C LEU A 113 -14.02 -2.80 -4.39
N VAL A 114 -12.93 -2.50 -5.08
CA VAL A 114 -12.55 -3.13 -6.34
C VAL A 114 -11.26 -3.93 -6.17
N THR A 115 -11.28 -5.19 -6.63
CA THR A 115 -10.09 -6.04 -6.67
C THR A 115 -9.61 -6.19 -8.11
N ILE A 116 -8.34 -5.87 -8.37
CA ILE A 116 -7.68 -6.16 -9.65
C ILE A 116 -6.96 -7.50 -9.50
N GLU A 117 -7.51 -8.52 -10.15
CA GLU A 117 -6.97 -9.87 -10.09
C GLU A 117 -5.56 -9.94 -10.70
N GLY A 118 -4.68 -10.72 -10.09
CA GLY A 118 -3.27 -10.81 -10.51
C GLY A 118 -2.39 -9.62 -10.12
N GLY A 119 -3.00 -8.48 -9.72
CA GLY A 119 -2.27 -7.30 -9.29
C GLY A 119 -1.68 -7.43 -7.88
N SER A 120 -0.48 -6.87 -7.67
CA SER A 120 0.11 -6.66 -6.34
C SER A 120 -0.18 -5.25 -5.83
N HIS A 121 0.59 -4.77 -4.85
CA HIS A 121 0.46 -3.40 -4.34
C HIS A 121 0.77 -2.31 -5.39
N PHE A 122 1.64 -2.61 -6.35
CA PHE A 122 2.11 -1.65 -7.36
C PHE A 122 1.19 -1.51 -8.56
N LEU A 123 -0.12 -1.45 -8.34
CA LEU A 123 -1.17 -1.41 -9.37
C LEU A 123 -0.97 -0.35 -10.45
N PRO A 124 -0.62 0.91 -10.15
CA PRO A 124 -0.42 1.92 -11.20
C PRO A 124 0.70 1.57 -12.18
N SER A 125 1.68 0.77 -11.75
CA SER A 125 2.79 0.33 -12.59
C SER A 125 2.51 -0.97 -13.32
N SER A 126 1.78 -1.90 -12.69
CA SER A 126 1.52 -3.24 -13.24
C SER A 126 0.22 -3.34 -14.03
N HIS A 127 -0.80 -2.54 -13.68
CA HIS A 127 -2.15 -2.56 -14.25
C HIS A 127 -2.64 -1.15 -14.59
N PRO A 128 -1.85 -0.34 -15.36
CA PRO A 128 -2.17 1.07 -15.60
C PRO A 128 -3.47 1.27 -16.36
N ALA A 129 -3.84 0.35 -17.25
CA ALA A 129 -5.06 0.47 -18.03
C ALA A 129 -6.31 0.32 -17.17
N GLU A 130 -6.32 -0.68 -16.28
CA GLU A 130 -7.40 -0.95 -15.33
C GLU A 130 -7.54 0.20 -14.33
N ILE A 131 -6.43 0.68 -13.77
CA ILE A 131 -6.45 1.84 -12.87
C ILE A 131 -6.98 3.09 -13.58
N ALA A 132 -6.53 3.37 -14.81
CA ALA A 132 -7.02 4.50 -15.57
C ALA A 132 -8.52 4.39 -15.92
N ALA A 133 -9.02 3.19 -16.15
CA ALA A 133 -10.45 2.94 -16.36
C ALA A 133 -11.25 3.22 -15.09
N LEU A 134 -10.81 2.71 -13.94
CA LEU A 134 -11.45 2.96 -12.64
C LEU A 134 -11.47 4.45 -12.27
N VAL A 135 -10.37 5.16 -12.51
CA VAL A 135 -10.31 6.62 -12.27
C VAL A 135 -11.32 7.35 -13.14
N ARG A 136 -11.43 7.04 -14.44
CA ARG A 136 -12.43 7.63 -15.32
C ARG A 136 -13.85 7.35 -14.84
N GLN A 137 -14.17 6.10 -14.54
CA GLN A 137 -15.49 5.72 -14.01
C GLN A 137 -15.83 6.50 -12.75
N HIS A 138 -14.87 6.63 -11.83
CA HIS A 138 -15.05 7.37 -10.58
C HIS A 138 -15.32 8.86 -10.83
N VAL A 139 -14.55 9.49 -11.72
CA VAL A 139 -14.69 10.92 -12.07
C VAL A 139 -16.01 11.18 -12.81
N ASP A 140 -16.40 10.28 -13.71
CA ASP A 140 -17.64 10.39 -14.50
C ASP A 140 -18.90 10.03 -13.68
N GLY A 141 -18.76 9.59 -12.43
CA GLY A 141 -19.84 9.15 -11.57
C GLY A 141 -20.52 7.85 -12.00
N THR A 142 -19.86 7.04 -12.84
CA THR A 142 -20.36 5.75 -13.28
C THR A 142 -19.97 4.67 -12.26
N PRO A 143 -20.92 3.86 -11.73
CA PRO A 143 -20.57 2.77 -10.82
C PRO A 143 -19.59 1.78 -11.48
N ALA A 144 -18.65 1.24 -10.71
CA ALA A 144 -17.80 0.13 -11.16
C ALA A 144 -18.68 -1.10 -11.43
N ALA A 145 -18.50 -1.73 -12.59
CA ALA A 145 -19.25 -2.91 -13.00
C ALA A 145 -18.81 -4.15 -12.21
#